data_c789e0a3e8443c104ada618f69815e11
#
_entry.id   c789e0a3e8443c104ada618f69815e11
#
_cell.length_a   1.000
_cell.length_b   1.000
_cell.length_c   1.000
_cell.angle_alpha   90.00
_cell.angle_beta   90.00
_cell.angle_gamma   90.00
#
_symmetry.space_group_name_H-M   'P 1'
#
loop_
_entity.id
_entity.type
_entity.pdbx_description
1 polymer ?
#
loop_
_entity_poly.entity_id
_entity_poly.type
_entity_poly.pdbx_seq_one_letter_code
_entity_poly.pdbx_strand_id
1 'polypeptide(L)'
;MTWSIVARDDDGSFGVAIASRFFAVGALCVHTRRAVGALSTQALMNPLYGGQGIELLGSGASADDVVQRLTAADEGRAQHQLHVVGARGRPAAWTGEQCIDWCGHAVH
;
A
#
# COMPACT_ATOMS: atom_id res chain seq x y z
N MET A 1 13.50 9.02 -2.41
CA MET A 1 12.18 9.59 -2.03
C MET A 1 11.15 9.12 -3.04
N THR A 2 10.00 8.68 -2.57
CA THR A 2 8.90 8.17 -3.38
C THR A 2 7.60 8.80 -2.92
N TRP A 3 6.82 9.33 -3.85
CA TRP A 3 5.48 9.88 -3.61
C TRP A 3 4.46 8.97 -4.27
N SER A 4 3.37 8.66 -3.58
CA SER A 4 2.29 7.89 -4.16
C SER A 4 0.91 8.32 -3.67
N ILE A 5 -0.09 8.09 -4.52
CA ILE A 5 -1.50 8.23 -4.20
C ILE A 5 -2.16 6.92 -4.58
N VAL A 6 -2.93 6.35 -3.68
CA VAL A 6 -3.81 5.20 -3.92
C VAL A 6 -5.24 5.66 -3.67
N ALA A 7 -6.11 5.49 -4.62
CA ALA A 7 -7.48 6.00 -4.55
C ALA A 7 -8.51 5.02 -5.10
N ARG A 8 -9.72 5.19 -4.64
CA ARG A 8 -10.94 4.60 -5.20
C ARG A 8 -11.92 5.74 -5.47
N ASP A 9 -12.55 5.74 -6.63
CA ASP A 9 -13.60 6.69 -6.93
C ASP A 9 -15.00 6.15 -6.56
N ASP A 10 -16.03 6.96 -6.82
CA ASP A 10 -17.41 6.65 -6.44
C ASP A 10 -18.01 5.49 -7.25
N ASP A 11 -17.48 5.20 -8.44
CA ASP A 11 -17.90 4.06 -9.27
C ASP A 11 -17.19 2.75 -8.91
N GLY A 12 -16.26 2.79 -7.97
CA GLY A 12 -15.49 1.64 -7.52
C GLY A 12 -14.25 1.33 -8.34
N SER A 13 -13.84 2.23 -9.24
CA SER A 13 -12.56 2.12 -9.93
C SER A 13 -11.41 2.47 -8.99
N PHE A 14 -10.26 1.82 -9.18
CA PHE A 14 -9.05 2.07 -8.42
C PHE A 14 -7.99 2.73 -9.26
N GLY A 15 -7.25 3.65 -8.65
CA GLY A 15 -6.10 4.30 -9.26
C GLY A 15 -4.90 4.32 -8.32
N VAL A 16 -3.72 4.19 -8.90
CA VAL A 16 -2.45 4.42 -8.21
C VAL A 16 -1.57 5.30 -9.07
N ALA A 17 -1.09 6.38 -8.49
CA ALA A 17 -0.05 7.22 -9.09
C ALA A 17 1.20 7.17 -8.19
N ILE A 18 2.37 7.04 -8.81
CA ILE A 18 3.64 6.98 -8.08
C ILE A 18 4.73 7.73 -8.83
N ALA A 19 5.56 8.44 -8.10
CA ALA A 19 6.71 9.16 -8.61
C ALA A 19 7.93 8.92 -7.72
N SER A 20 9.06 8.60 -8.33
CA SER A 20 10.32 8.35 -7.64
C SER A 20 11.48 8.58 -8.60
N ARG A 21 12.66 8.83 -8.04
CA ARG A 21 13.91 8.72 -8.79
C ARG A 21 14.38 7.27 -8.97
N PHE A 22 13.70 6.31 -8.34
CA PHE A 22 13.99 4.89 -8.51
C PHE A 22 13.46 4.40 -9.87
N PHE A 23 14.31 3.75 -10.65
CA PHE A 23 13.96 3.27 -11.99
C PHE A 23 12.83 2.24 -11.94
N ALA A 24 11.83 2.41 -12.82
CA ALA A 24 10.70 1.49 -12.96
C ALA A 24 9.91 1.24 -11.65
N VAL A 25 9.84 2.24 -10.76
CA VAL A 25 9.20 2.13 -9.44
C VAL A 25 7.78 1.57 -9.50
N GLY A 26 7.00 1.95 -10.50
CA GLY A 26 5.62 1.46 -10.66
C GLY A 26 5.51 -0.03 -10.93
N ALA A 27 6.53 -0.66 -11.48
CA ALA A 27 6.54 -2.11 -11.72
C ALA A 27 6.66 -2.95 -10.44
N LEU A 28 7.19 -2.35 -9.38
CA LEU A 28 7.45 -3.05 -8.11
C LEU A 28 6.51 -2.62 -6.98
N CYS A 29 6.10 -1.36 -6.99
CA CYS A 29 5.41 -0.77 -5.84
C CYS A 29 3.89 -0.77 -5.99
N VAL A 30 3.36 -0.82 -7.22
CA VAL A 30 1.93 -0.66 -7.52
C VAL A 30 1.26 -2.00 -7.74
N HIS A 31 0.20 -2.26 -6.98
CA HIS A 31 -0.59 -3.47 -7.10
C HIS A 31 -2.08 -3.13 -7.12
N THR A 32 -2.79 -3.63 -8.13
CA THR A 32 -4.24 -3.41 -8.27
C THR A 32 -4.92 -4.70 -8.73
N ARG A 33 -6.15 -4.89 -8.27
CA ARG A 33 -7.04 -5.94 -8.78
C ARG A 33 -8.46 -5.41 -8.84
N ARG A 34 -9.07 -5.50 -10.03
CA ARG A 34 -10.44 -5.06 -10.28
C ARG A 34 -11.40 -5.60 -9.23
N ALA A 35 -12.29 -4.74 -8.73
CA ALA A 35 -13.32 -5.05 -7.72
C ALA A 35 -12.79 -5.53 -6.36
N VAL A 36 -11.48 -5.53 -6.15
CA VAL A 36 -10.82 -5.98 -4.91
C VAL A 36 -10.16 -4.82 -4.20
N GLY A 37 -9.24 -4.12 -4.86
CA GLY A 37 -8.54 -3.02 -4.24
C GLY A 37 -7.25 -2.62 -4.97
N ALA A 38 -6.56 -1.68 -4.35
CA ALA A 38 -5.27 -1.18 -4.77
C ALA A 38 -4.36 -0.95 -3.57
N LEU A 39 -3.07 -1.10 -3.76
CA LEU A 39 -2.08 -0.76 -2.76
C LEU A 39 -0.76 -0.30 -3.38
N SER A 40 0.01 0.43 -2.60
CA SER A 40 1.39 0.77 -2.91
C SER A 40 2.28 0.35 -1.74
N THR A 41 3.38 -0.34 -2.04
CA THR A 41 4.45 -0.65 -1.08
C THR A 41 5.70 0.12 -1.50
N GLN A 42 6.36 0.78 -0.56
CA GLN A 42 7.48 1.68 -0.85
C GLN A 42 8.44 1.84 0.32
N ALA A 43 9.37 2.78 0.24
CA ALA A 43 10.55 2.98 1.09
C ALA A 43 11.59 1.86 0.83
N LEU A 44 12.15 1.20 1.81
CA LEU A 44 12.86 -0.07 1.60
C LEU A 44 11.82 -1.17 1.43
N MET A 45 11.22 -1.19 0.28
CA MET A 45 10.00 -1.91 -0.06
C MET A 45 10.06 -3.41 0.26
N ASN A 46 9.02 -3.93 0.93
CA ASN A 46 8.80 -5.37 1.01
C ASN A 46 7.97 -5.83 -0.21
N PRO A 47 8.55 -6.58 -1.15
CA PRO A 47 7.86 -6.98 -2.38
C PRO A 47 6.68 -7.95 -2.13
N LEU A 48 6.66 -8.62 -0.99
CA LEU A 48 5.58 -9.57 -0.65
C LEU A 48 4.28 -8.86 -0.26
N TYR A 49 4.35 -7.61 0.20
CA TYR A 49 3.17 -6.84 0.60
C TYR A 49 2.14 -6.72 -0.54
N GLY A 50 2.61 -6.57 -1.79
CA GLY A 50 1.75 -6.40 -2.94
C GLY A 50 0.82 -7.58 -3.17
N GLY A 51 1.39 -8.75 -3.41
CA GLY A 51 0.63 -9.98 -3.68
C GLY A 51 -0.22 -10.40 -2.48
N GLN A 52 0.39 -10.46 -1.30
CA GLN A 52 -0.30 -10.87 -0.06
C GLN A 52 -1.44 -9.88 0.30
N GLY A 53 -1.22 -8.59 0.14
CA GLY A 53 -2.24 -7.57 0.41
C GLY A 53 -3.46 -7.69 -0.50
N ILE A 54 -3.24 -7.89 -1.80
CA ILE A 54 -4.32 -8.12 -2.76
C ILE A 54 -5.09 -9.41 -2.46
N GLU A 55 -4.40 -10.48 -2.08
CA GLU A 55 -5.07 -11.73 -1.69
C GLU A 55 -5.91 -11.57 -0.41
N LEU A 56 -5.40 -10.88 0.60
CA LEU A 56 -6.14 -10.59 1.83
C LEU A 56 -7.40 -9.76 1.54
N LEU A 57 -7.29 -8.68 0.74
CA LEU A 57 -8.45 -7.89 0.31
C LEU A 57 -9.46 -8.75 -0.45
N GLY A 58 -8.99 -9.62 -1.34
CA GLY A 58 -9.82 -10.53 -2.10
C GLY A 58 -10.55 -11.56 -1.24
N SER A 59 -10.01 -11.93 -0.09
CA SER A 59 -10.64 -12.80 0.89
C SER A 59 -11.62 -12.08 1.83
N GLY A 60 -11.78 -10.76 1.69
CA GLY A 60 -12.72 -9.95 2.45
C GLY A 60 -12.13 -9.19 3.64
N ALA A 61 -10.80 -9.19 3.81
CA ALA A 61 -10.14 -8.40 4.84
C ALA A 61 -10.33 -6.89 4.58
N SER A 62 -10.47 -6.09 5.62
CA SER A 62 -10.43 -4.64 5.52
C SER A 62 -9.02 -4.13 5.21
N ALA A 63 -8.91 -2.89 4.73
CA ALA A 63 -7.60 -2.29 4.51
C ALA A 63 -6.77 -2.23 5.80
N ASP A 64 -7.41 -1.96 6.93
CA ASP A 64 -6.76 -1.94 8.24
C ASP A 64 -6.25 -3.32 8.65
N ASP A 65 -7.06 -4.37 8.49
CA ASP A 65 -6.64 -5.76 8.73
C ASP A 65 -5.43 -6.14 7.86
N VAL A 66 -5.42 -5.72 6.59
CA VAL A 66 -4.31 -5.99 5.68
C VAL A 66 -3.03 -5.34 6.21
N VAL A 67 -3.09 -4.05 6.55
CA VAL A 67 -1.93 -3.32 7.09
C VAL A 67 -1.44 -4.00 8.37
N GLN A 68 -2.33 -4.31 9.31
CA GLN A 68 -1.96 -4.94 10.58
C GLN A 68 -1.31 -6.32 10.38
N ARG A 69 -1.90 -7.18 9.56
CA ARG A 69 -1.39 -8.54 9.33
C ARG A 69 -0.04 -8.54 8.64
N LEU A 70 0.12 -7.71 7.59
CA LEU A 70 1.37 -7.66 6.85
C LEU A 70 2.52 -7.08 7.69
N THR A 71 2.26 -6.00 8.43
CA THR A 71 3.29 -5.39 9.27
C THR A 71 3.62 -6.22 10.51
N ALA A 72 2.64 -6.91 11.10
CA ALA A 72 2.89 -7.80 12.24
C ALA A 72 3.79 -9.00 11.89
N ALA A 73 3.68 -9.51 10.66
CA ALA A 73 4.47 -10.62 10.16
C ALA A 73 5.86 -10.21 9.60
N ASP A 74 6.15 -8.92 9.56
CA ASP A 74 7.36 -8.37 8.91
C ASP A 74 8.32 -7.78 9.95
N GLU A 75 9.44 -8.43 10.17
CA GLU A 75 10.50 -7.94 11.05
C GLU A 75 11.12 -6.63 10.55
N GLY A 76 11.10 -6.38 9.23
CA GLY A 76 11.61 -5.17 8.58
C GLY A 76 10.63 -4.00 8.52
N ARG A 77 9.43 -4.13 9.06
CA ARG A 77 8.34 -3.13 8.96
C ARG A 77 8.72 -1.69 9.31
N ALA A 78 9.73 -1.53 10.18
CA ALA A 78 10.20 -0.21 10.58
C ALA A 78 10.77 0.62 9.43
N GLN A 79 11.22 -0.04 8.34
CA GLN A 79 11.80 0.59 7.16
C GLN A 79 10.86 0.62 5.95
N HIS A 80 9.63 0.11 6.10
CA HIS A 80 8.69 -0.08 5.01
C HIS A 80 7.52 0.89 5.10
N GLN A 81 6.95 1.23 3.94
CA GLN A 81 5.67 1.94 3.82
C GLN A 81 4.66 1.11 3.04
N LEU A 82 3.40 1.22 3.41
CA LEU A 82 2.29 0.54 2.77
C LEU A 82 1.04 1.41 2.83
N HIS A 83 0.34 1.58 1.70
CA HIS A 83 -0.99 2.17 1.66
C HIS A 83 -1.96 1.21 0.98
N VAL A 84 -3.15 1.08 1.52
CA VAL A 84 -4.14 0.11 1.07
C VAL A 84 -5.50 0.76 0.93
N VAL A 85 -6.15 0.55 -0.21
CA VAL A 85 -7.55 0.92 -0.46
C VAL A 85 -8.30 -0.32 -0.92
N GLY A 86 -9.26 -0.77 -0.14
CA GLY A 86 -10.12 -1.90 -0.50
C GLY A 86 -11.39 -1.46 -1.24
N ALA A 87 -12.13 -2.42 -1.76
CA ALA A 87 -13.41 -2.18 -2.43
C ALA A 87 -14.46 -1.56 -1.49
N ARG A 88 -14.30 -1.72 -0.18
CA ARG A 88 -15.19 -1.21 0.85
C ARG A 88 -14.39 -0.68 2.04
N GLY A 89 -15.05 0.12 2.85
CA GLY A 89 -14.46 0.65 4.08
C GLY A 89 -13.48 1.80 3.84
N ARG A 90 -12.76 2.14 4.89
CA ARG A 90 -11.77 3.23 4.86
C ARG A 90 -10.42 2.73 4.38
N PRO A 91 -9.63 3.57 3.73
CA PRO A 91 -8.23 3.29 3.46
C PRO A 91 -7.42 3.12 4.75
N ALA A 92 -6.28 2.45 4.63
CA ALA A 92 -5.32 2.32 5.73
C ALA A 92 -3.89 2.48 5.23
N ALA A 93 -3.00 2.91 6.09
CA ALA A 93 -1.59 3.10 5.75
C ALA A 93 -0.66 2.79 6.92
N TRP A 94 0.58 2.49 6.58
CA TRP A 94 1.70 2.31 7.49
C TRP A 94 2.91 3.09 6.99
N THR A 95 3.57 3.80 7.90
CA THR A 95 4.90 4.36 7.68
C THR A 95 5.78 3.91 8.84
N GLY A 96 6.81 3.13 8.55
CA GLY A 96 7.74 2.63 9.54
C GLY A 96 8.60 3.75 10.14
N GLU A 97 8.93 3.64 11.41
CA GLU A 97 9.67 4.65 12.18
C GLU A 97 11.12 4.86 11.74
N GLN A 98 11.66 3.94 10.95
CA GLN A 98 13.01 4.01 10.39
C GLN A 98 13.03 4.36 8.89
N CYS A 99 11.90 4.77 8.33
CA CYS A 99 11.88 5.34 6.99
C CYS A 99 12.72 6.62 6.96
N ILE A 100 13.38 6.88 5.83
CA ILE A 100 14.22 8.09 5.63
C ILE A 100 13.36 9.34 5.80
N ASP A 101 13.91 10.39 6.38
CA ASP A 101 13.26 11.67 6.65
C ASP A 101 12.40 12.20 5.48
N TRP A 102 11.37 12.97 5.81
CA TRP A 102 10.30 13.41 4.93
C TRP A 102 9.42 12.24 4.46
N CYS A 103 9.16 11.32 5.36
CA CYS A 103 8.19 10.24 5.18
C CYS A 103 6.92 10.49 6.02
N GLY A 104 5.85 9.87 5.60
CA GLY A 104 4.56 9.94 6.29
C GLY A 104 3.43 9.53 5.37
N HIS A 105 2.21 9.61 5.88
CA HIS A 105 1.00 9.34 5.09
C HIS A 105 -0.17 10.17 5.58
N ALA A 106 -1.14 10.37 4.70
CA ALA A 106 -2.47 10.89 5.05
C ALA A 106 -3.53 9.93 4.52
N VAL A 107 -4.63 9.80 5.23
CA VAL A 107 -5.76 8.93 4.90
C VAL A 107 -7.04 9.76 5.00
N HIS A 108 -7.87 9.71 3.94
CA HIS A 108 -9.13 10.47 3.84
C HIS A 108 -10.29 9.56 3.50
#